data_9a67db942de9cccf0a29909de1058866
#
_entry.id   9a67db942de9cccf0a29909de1058866
#
_cell.length_a   1.000
_cell.length_b   1.000
_cell.length_c   1.000
_cell.angle_alpha   90.00
_cell.angle_beta   90.00
_cell.angle_gamma   90.00
#
_symmetry.space_group_name_H-M   'P 1'
#
loop_
_entity.id
_entity.type
_entity.pdbx_description
1 polymer ?
#
loop_
_entity_poly.entity_id
_entity_poly.type
_entity_poly.pdbx_seq_one_letter_code
_entity_poly.pdbx_strand_id
1 'polypeptide(L)'
;MSDRRKIRVDLDNHHVHLQEETVFKLFGDGYVLPQKKYLGGGEYVSTETISVQGPKGRIDGIRVLGPHRPFDQVELLASDNVKLGAEAPVVESGNLKDACELTLIGPKGTATLKCGIVAARHVHISTKSLGEMRLRDMQTVDITSSGPRSVTFHNVIVRENTVTDLD
;
A
#
# COMPACT_ATOMS: atom_id res chain seq x y z
N MET A 1 -33.94 2.69 3.73
CA MET A 1 -32.97 3.51 4.46
C MET A 1 -31.63 2.83 4.32
N SER A 2 -30.61 3.47 3.71
CA SER A 2 -29.28 2.87 3.64
C SER A 2 -28.71 2.81 5.07
N ASP A 3 -28.38 1.61 5.51
CA ASP A 3 -27.78 1.40 6.83
C ASP A 3 -26.35 1.99 6.80
N ARG A 4 -26.23 3.27 7.20
CA ARG A 4 -24.97 3.99 7.23
C ARG A 4 -24.22 3.60 8.49
N ARG A 5 -23.25 2.72 8.37
CA ARG A 5 -22.34 2.39 9.46
C ARG A 5 -21.11 3.27 9.42
N LYS A 6 -20.56 3.56 10.58
CA LYS A 6 -19.30 4.31 10.69
C LYS A 6 -18.15 3.32 10.70
N ILE A 7 -17.16 3.59 9.87
CA ILE A 7 -15.90 2.87 9.86
C ILE A 7 -14.76 3.87 10.09
N ARG A 8 -13.67 3.43 10.65
CA ARG A 8 -12.44 4.22 10.74
C ARG A 8 -11.77 4.25 9.38
N VAL A 9 -11.30 5.43 8.97
CA VAL A 9 -10.53 5.62 7.73
C VAL A 9 -9.21 6.27 8.09
N ASP A 10 -8.12 5.62 7.74
CA ASP A 10 -6.78 6.18 7.81
C ASP A 10 -6.28 6.58 6.41
N LEU A 11 -5.42 7.58 6.37
CA LEU A 11 -4.75 7.98 5.14
C LEU A 11 -3.48 7.15 4.99
N ASP A 12 -3.41 6.39 3.92
CA ASP A 12 -2.18 5.72 3.53
C ASP A 12 -1.33 6.64 2.65
N ASN A 13 -0.02 6.56 2.84
CA ASN A 13 0.95 7.31 2.06
C ASN A 13 1.79 6.32 1.26
N HIS A 14 2.58 6.82 0.30
CA HIS A 14 3.47 5.95 -0.46
C HIS A 14 4.39 5.12 0.45
N HIS A 15 4.55 3.86 0.10
CA HIS A 15 5.35 2.89 0.83
C HIS A 15 5.81 1.77 -0.11
N VAL A 16 6.66 0.90 0.39
CA VAL A 16 7.18 -0.23 -0.38
C VAL A 16 7.13 -1.52 0.43
N HIS A 17 6.72 -2.58 -0.24
CA HIS A 17 6.87 -3.96 0.20
C HIS A 17 7.99 -4.60 -0.61
N LEU A 18 8.88 -5.32 0.05
CA LEU A 18 10.07 -5.91 -0.58
C LEU A 18 10.11 -7.42 -0.32
N GLN A 19 10.61 -8.15 -1.29
CA GLN A 19 11.05 -9.51 -1.09
C GLN A 19 12.42 -9.55 -0.42
N GLU A 20 12.76 -10.67 0.19
CA GLU A 20 14.00 -10.81 0.97
C GLU A 20 15.25 -10.48 0.15
N GLU A 21 15.33 -11.00 -1.08
CA GLU A 21 16.46 -10.76 -1.98
C GLU A 21 16.68 -9.26 -2.25
N THR A 22 15.59 -8.52 -2.45
CA THR A 22 15.66 -7.07 -2.68
C THR A 22 16.07 -6.33 -1.41
N VAL A 23 15.59 -6.76 -0.23
CA VAL A 23 16.07 -6.21 1.04
C VAL A 23 17.57 -6.40 1.18
N PHE A 24 18.11 -7.58 0.90
CA PHE A 24 19.54 -7.85 0.96
C PHE A 24 20.34 -6.98 -0.03
N LYS A 25 19.82 -6.81 -1.23
CA LYS A 25 20.43 -5.95 -2.24
C LYS A 25 20.49 -4.49 -1.84
N LEU A 26 19.46 -3.98 -1.18
CA LEU A 26 19.35 -2.57 -0.80
C LEU A 26 20.02 -2.25 0.53
N PHE A 27 20.05 -3.19 1.48
CA PHE A 27 20.53 -2.96 2.85
C PHE A 27 21.74 -3.81 3.23
N GLY A 28 22.05 -4.86 2.48
CA GLY A 28 23.15 -5.80 2.71
C GLY A 28 22.66 -7.20 3.04
N ASP A 29 23.48 -8.20 2.78
CA ASP A 29 23.17 -9.61 2.97
C ASP A 29 22.77 -9.91 4.42
N GLY A 30 21.69 -10.68 4.59
CA GLY A 30 21.17 -11.07 5.89
C GLY A 30 20.51 -9.94 6.69
N TYR A 31 20.24 -8.79 6.06
CA TYR A 31 19.64 -7.66 6.74
C TYR A 31 18.21 -7.97 7.19
N VAL A 32 17.92 -7.73 8.45
CA VAL A 32 16.58 -7.87 9.03
C VAL A 32 15.95 -6.50 9.20
N LEU A 33 14.77 -6.29 8.63
CA LEU A 33 14.05 -5.01 8.73
C LEU A 33 13.62 -4.76 10.17
N PRO A 34 14.09 -3.68 10.83
CA PRO A 34 13.70 -3.39 12.21
C PRO A 34 12.26 -2.91 12.28
N GLN A 35 11.49 -3.43 13.23
CA GLN A 35 10.10 -3.03 13.44
C GLN A 35 10.04 -1.70 14.22
N LYS A 36 9.38 -0.69 13.64
CA LYS A 36 9.13 0.61 14.28
C LYS A 36 7.70 0.71 14.84
N LYS A 37 6.72 0.31 14.05
CA LYS A 37 5.30 0.42 14.42
C LYS A 37 4.53 -0.76 13.85
N TYR A 38 3.81 -1.47 14.69
CA TYR A 38 2.90 -2.53 14.27
C TYR A 38 1.64 -1.95 13.62
N LEU A 39 1.21 -2.54 12.50
CA LEU A 39 0.03 -2.11 11.75
C LEU A 39 -1.17 -3.06 11.90
N GLY A 40 -0.93 -4.29 12.35
CA GLY A 40 -1.93 -5.36 12.39
C GLY A 40 -1.61 -6.46 11.36
N GLY A 41 -2.26 -7.63 11.51
CA GLY A 41 -2.10 -8.74 10.55
C GLY A 41 -0.68 -9.28 10.36
N GLY A 42 0.22 -9.00 11.29
CA GLY A 42 1.65 -9.35 11.14
C GLY A 42 2.47 -8.29 10.42
N GLU A 43 1.85 -7.25 9.88
CA GLU A 43 2.52 -6.17 9.18
C GLU A 43 3.03 -5.07 10.11
N TYR A 44 4.11 -4.42 9.71
CA TYR A 44 4.72 -3.32 10.46
C TYR A 44 5.42 -2.31 9.55
N VAL A 45 5.50 -1.08 10.02
CA VAL A 45 6.38 -0.07 9.44
C VAL A 45 7.80 -0.32 9.97
N SER A 46 8.78 -0.43 9.09
CA SER A 46 10.19 -0.48 9.47
C SER A 46 10.72 0.91 9.83
N THR A 47 11.86 0.97 10.52
CA THR A 47 12.65 2.21 10.65
C THR A 47 13.27 2.62 9.33
N GLU A 48 13.44 1.65 8.41
CA GLU A 48 14.11 1.85 7.14
C GLU A 48 13.24 2.60 6.14
N THR A 49 13.92 3.40 5.33
CA THR A 49 13.34 4.07 4.17
C THR A 49 14.26 3.87 2.97
N ILE A 50 13.68 3.93 1.80
CA ILE A 50 14.42 3.93 0.53
C ILE A 50 14.06 5.16 -0.29
N SER A 51 14.81 5.39 -1.35
CA SER A 51 14.41 6.31 -2.41
C SER A 51 13.89 5.54 -3.60
N VAL A 52 12.93 6.13 -4.30
CA VAL A 52 12.39 5.60 -5.55
C VAL A 52 12.62 6.61 -6.66
N GLN A 53 13.19 6.17 -7.77
CA GLN A 53 13.47 6.97 -8.92
C GLN A 53 12.67 6.48 -10.13
N GLY A 54 12.00 7.39 -10.78
CA GLY A 54 11.36 7.22 -12.08
C GLY A 54 12.10 7.97 -13.18
N PRO A 55 11.54 8.01 -14.41
CA PRO A 55 12.18 8.64 -15.56
C PRO A 55 12.50 10.14 -15.41
N LYS A 56 11.70 10.89 -14.66
CA LYS A 56 11.84 12.36 -14.53
C LYS A 56 12.24 12.84 -13.16
N GLY A 57 12.14 12.01 -12.14
CA GLY A 57 12.39 12.47 -10.78
C GLY A 57 12.57 11.34 -9.77
N ARG A 58 12.77 11.78 -8.53
CA ARG A 58 13.02 10.90 -7.39
C ARG A 58 12.20 11.34 -6.18
N ILE A 59 11.78 10.36 -5.40
CA ILE A 59 11.15 10.56 -4.10
C ILE A 59 12.01 9.85 -3.06
N ASP A 60 12.41 10.59 -2.04
CA ASP A 60 13.22 10.07 -0.93
C ASP A 60 12.34 9.78 0.29
N GLY A 61 12.84 8.92 1.18
CA GLY A 61 12.17 8.64 2.46
C GLY A 61 10.90 7.80 2.36
N ILE A 62 10.78 6.99 1.31
CA ILE A 62 9.66 6.05 1.17
C ILE A 62 9.82 4.94 2.20
N ARG A 63 8.78 4.75 3.01
CA ARG A 63 8.78 3.78 4.11
C ARG A 63 8.81 2.35 3.59
N VAL A 64 9.62 1.51 4.23
CA VAL A 64 9.58 0.07 4.00
C VAL A 64 8.61 -0.57 4.97
N LEU A 65 7.67 -1.36 4.47
CA LEU A 65 6.77 -2.18 5.27
C LEU A 65 7.27 -3.61 5.30
N GLY A 66 7.28 -4.19 6.49
CA GLY A 66 7.59 -5.60 6.72
C GLY A 66 6.35 -6.38 7.16
N PRO A 67 6.44 -7.72 7.17
CA PRO A 67 7.58 -8.57 6.82
C PRO A 67 7.87 -8.62 5.32
N HIS A 68 8.88 -9.37 4.91
CA HIS A 68 9.14 -9.64 3.49
C HIS A 68 7.91 -10.23 2.81
N ARG A 69 7.67 -9.81 1.57
CA ARG A 69 6.62 -10.37 0.72
C ARG A 69 7.24 -11.21 -0.42
N PRO A 70 6.48 -12.06 -1.10
CA PRO A 70 6.99 -12.85 -2.24
C PRO A 70 7.19 -12.02 -3.51
N PHE A 71 7.00 -10.71 -3.45
CA PHE A 71 7.14 -9.75 -4.56
C PHE A 71 7.57 -8.38 -4.05
N ASP A 72 8.17 -7.58 -4.96
CA ASP A 72 8.44 -6.17 -4.71
C ASP A 72 7.28 -5.32 -5.22
N GLN A 73 6.80 -4.39 -4.42
CA GLN A 73 5.71 -3.49 -4.77
C GLN A 73 5.93 -2.11 -4.17
N VAL A 74 5.88 -1.08 -5.01
CA VAL A 74 5.84 0.31 -4.58
C VAL A 74 4.42 0.83 -4.78
N GLU A 75 3.76 1.16 -3.68
CA GLU A 75 2.46 1.83 -3.70
C GLU A 75 2.68 3.33 -3.73
N LEU A 76 2.37 3.93 -4.86
CA LEU A 76 2.51 5.37 -5.12
C LEU A 76 1.18 6.09 -4.86
N LEU A 77 1.27 7.38 -4.54
CA LEU A 77 0.15 8.29 -4.72
C LEU A 77 0.00 8.63 -6.21
N ALA A 78 -1.22 8.91 -6.66
CA ALA A 78 -1.44 9.34 -8.04
C ALA A 78 -0.62 10.59 -8.41
N SER A 79 -0.36 11.48 -7.46
CA SER A 79 0.52 12.66 -7.62
C SER A 79 1.99 12.31 -7.80
N ASP A 80 2.43 11.15 -7.29
CA ASP A 80 3.83 10.72 -7.41
C ASP A 80 4.17 10.35 -8.85
N ASN A 81 3.20 9.88 -9.64
CA ASN A 81 3.37 9.64 -11.08
C ASN A 81 3.89 10.89 -11.80
N VAL A 82 3.35 12.06 -11.46
CA VAL A 82 3.78 13.33 -12.07
C VAL A 82 5.22 13.64 -11.66
N LYS A 83 5.55 13.49 -10.38
CA LYS A 83 6.88 13.79 -9.85
C LYS A 83 7.95 12.83 -10.37
N LEU A 84 7.63 11.55 -10.45
CA LEU A 84 8.52 10.52 -10.95
C LEU A 84 8.58 10.47 -12.47
N GLY A 85 7.57 11.02 -13.15
CA GLY A 85 7.34 10.81 -14.59
C GLY A 85 7.01 9.34 -14.90
N ALA A 86 6.39 8.65 -13.95
CA ALA A 86 6.00 7.25 -14.04
C ALA A 86 4.54 7.15 -14.53
N GLU A 87 4.19 5.98 -15.06
CA GLU A 87 2.83 5.64 -15.50
C GLU A 87 2.31 4.45 -14.68
N ALA A 88 2.40 4.55 -13.35
CA ALA A 88 1.92 3.52 -12.47
C ALA A 88 0.39 3.37 -12.60
N PRO A 89 -0.12 2.18 -12.93
CA PRO A 89 -1.54 1.95 -13.10
C PRO A 89 -2.27 1.96 -11.75
N VAL A 90 -3.56 2.34 -11.77
CA VAL A 90 -4.45 2.17 -10.62
C VAL A 90 -4.99 0.75 -10.65
N VAL A 91 -4.51 -0.08 -9.75
CA VAL A 91 -4.85 -1.52 -9.66
C VAL A 91 -4.97 -1.96 -8.20
N GLU A 92 -5.50 -3.15 -7.97
CA GLU A 92 -5.46 -3.74 -6.64
C GLU A 92 -4.03 -4.01 -6.19
N SER A 93 -3.77 -3.78 -4.89
CA SER A 93 -2.50 -4.17 -4.25
C SER A 93 -2.24 -5.67 -4.46
N GLY A 94 -1.03 -5.99 -4.93
CA GLY A 94 -0.63 -7.34 -5.34
C GLY A 94 -0.81 -7.64 -6.83
N ASN A 95 -1.54 -6.83 -7.59
CA ASN A 95 -1.63 -6.97 -9.05
C ASN A 95 -0.50 -6.18 -9.72
N LEU A 96 0.58 -6.86 -10.06
CA LEU A 96 1.77 -6.26 -10.66
C LEU A 96 1.89 -6.49 -12.18
N LYS A 97 0.85 -7.03 -12.82
CA LYS A 97 0.87 -7.39 -14.24
C LYS A 97 1.35 -6.23 -15.14
N ASP A 98 0.83 -5.03 -14.89
CA ASP A 98 1.13 -3.83 -15.69
C ASP A 98 1.87 -2.78 -14.85
N ALA A 99 2.55 -3.20 -13.76
CA ALA A 99 3.31 -2.31 -12.91
C ALA A 99 4.39 -1.56 -13.69
N CYS A 100 4.55 -0.26 -13.43
CA CYS A 100 5.60 0.53 -14.06
C CYS A 100 6.98 0.19 -13.51
N GLU A 101 8.01 0.44 -14.32
CA GLU A 101 9.39 0.26 -13.91
C GLU A 101 9.85 1.43 -13.04
N LEU A 102 10.49 1.10 -11.92
CA LEU A 102 11.09 2.05 -10.98
C LEU A 102 12.45 1.54 -10.52
N THR A 103 13.34 2.47 -10.17
CA THR A 103 14.60 2.14 -9.52
C THR A 103 14.49 2.40 -8.03
N LEU A 104 14.62 1.34 -7.24
CA LEU A 104 14.71 1.38 -5.78
C LEU A 104 16.15 1.62 -5.38
N ILE A 105 16.38 2.55 -4.45
CA ILE A 105 17.70 2.97 -4.03
C ILE A 105 17.79 2.87 -2.50
N GLY A 106 18.58 1.94 -2.03
CA GLY A 106 18.93 1.75 -0.62
C GLY A 106 20.34 2.19 -0.30
N PRO A 107 20.75 2.06 0.97
CA PRO A 107 22.10 2.50 1.41
C PRO A 107 23.24 1.65 0.87
N LYS A 108 22.99 0.42 0.42
CA LYS A 108 24.00 -0.53 -0.06
C LYS A 108 23.90 -0.87 -1.54
N GLY A 109 22.78 -0.54 -2.17
CA GLY A 109 22.61 -0.89 -3.57
C GLY A 109 21.32 -0.36 -4.18
N THR A 110 21.08 -0.75 -5.42
CA THR A 110 19.90 -0.35 -6.20
C THR A 110 19.27 -1.55 -6.90
N ALA A 111 17.97 -1.49 -7.14
CA ALA A 111 17.24 -2.48 -7.91
C ALA A 111 16.25 -1.78 -8.86
N THR A 112 16.33 -2.08 -10.16
CA THR A 112 15.37 -1.60 -11.16
C THR A 112 14.39 -2.70 -11.49
N LEU A 113 13.10 -2.47 -11.22
CA LEU A 113 12.06 -3.49 -11.22
C LEU A 113 10.73 -2.93 -11.74
N LYS A 114 9.91 -3.78 -12.33
CA LYS A 114 8.50 -3.49 -12.61
C LYS A 114 7.68 -3.72 -11.35
N CYS A 115 7.53 -2.69 -10.53
CA CYS A 115 6.95 -2.81 -9.19
C CYS A 115 6.05 -1.63 -8.78
N GLY A 116 5.96 -0.57 -9.60
CA GLY A 116 5.21 0.64 -9.26
C GLY A 116 3.74 0.54 -9.62
N ILE A 117 2.86 0.74 -8.65
CA ILE A 117 1.41 0.82 -8.80
C ILE A 117 0.85 2.00 -8.01
N VAL A 118 -0.36 2.40 -8.33
CA VAL A 118 -1.24 3.18 -7.44
C VAL A 118 -2.31 2.24 -6.93
N ALA A 119 -2.34 1.98 -5.62
CA ALA A 119 -3.33 1.08 -5.07
C ALA A 119 -4.76 1.63 -5.27
N ALA A 120 -5.65 0.80 -5.82
CA ALA A 120 -7.07 1.11 -5.90
C ALA A 120 -7.62 1.33 -4.48
N ARG A 121 -8.56 2.27 -4.34
CA ARG A 121 -9.17 2.52 -3.02
C ARG A 121 -9.80 1.25 -2.49
N HIS A 122 -9.45 0.90 -1.27
CA HIS A 122 -10.00 -0.29 -0.62
C HIS A 122 -10.16 -0.06 0.88
N VAL A 123 -10.96 -0.90 1.50
CA VAL A 123 -11.19 -0.92 2.94
C VAL A 123 -11.02 -2.35 3.43
N HIS A 124 -10.21 -2.53 4.46
CA HIS A 124 -10.08 -3.81 5.14
C HIS A 124 -11.19 -3.93 6.18
N ILE A 125 -11.98 -4.99 6.09
CA ILE A 125 -13.09 -5.26 7.01
C ILE A 125 -12.94 -6.68 7.56
N SER A 126 -13.11 -6.84 8.87
CA SER A 126 -13.06 -8.16 9.49
C SER A 126 -14.16 -9.07 8.97
N THR A 127 -13.93 -10.39 8.99
CA THR A 127 -14.95 -11.40 8.63
C THR A 127 -16.25 -11.19 9.41
N LYS A 128 -16.14 -10.83 10.69
CA LYS A 128 -17.29 -10.54 11.55
C LYS A 128 -18.09 -9.35 11.04
N SER A 129 -17.43 -8.22 10.81
CA SER A 129 -18.07 -7.00 10.35
C SER A 129 -18.62 -7.11 8.94
N LEU A 130 -17.99 -7.89 8.06
CA LEU A 130 -18.55 -8.25 6.75
C LEU A 130 -19.94 -8.87 6.88
N GLY A 131 -20.06 -9.88 7.77
CA GLY A 131 -21.34 -10.54 8.04
C GLY A 131 -22.39 -9.57 8.60
N GLU A 132 -22.02 -8.76 9.58
CA GLU A 132 -22.89 -7.77 10.22
C GLU A 132 -23.36 -6.68 9.23
N MET A 133 -22.51 -6.25 8.33
CA MET A 133 -22.80 -5.24 7.31
C MET A 133 -23.44 -5.83 6.06
N ARG A 134 -23.54 -7.16 5.96
CA ARG A 134 -24.01 -7.88 4.77
C ARG A 134 -23.24 -7.53 3.51
N LEU A 135 -21.95 -7.31 3.67
CA LEU A 135 -21.01 -7.07 2.57
C LEU A 135 -20.35 -8.37 2.15
N ARG A 136 -19.73 -8.35 0.99
CA ARG A 136 -18.94 -9.46 0.45
C ARG A 136 -17.54 -8.97 0.10
N ASP A 137 -16.57 -9.84 0.24
CA ASP A 137 -15.22 -9.60 -0.27
C ASP A 137 -15.26 -9.21 -1.76
N MET A 138 -14.40 -8.33 -2.18
CA MET A 138 -14.32 -7.77 -3.53
C MET A 138 -15.55 -6.97 -4.01
N GLN A 139 -16.54 -6.75 -3.16
CA GLN A 139 -17.66 -5.85 -3.46
C GLN A 139 -17.16 -4.39 -3.46
N THR A 140 -17.72 -3.56 -4.31
CA THR A 140 -17.49 -2.10 -4.26
C THR A 140 -18.56 -1.41 -3.43
N VAL A 141 -18.13 -0.41 -2.66
CA VAL A 141 -19.00 0.44 -1.83
C VAL A 141 -18.60 1.92 -1.99
N ASP A 142 -19.49 2.79 -1.55
CA ASP A 142 -19.22 4.21 -1.42
C ASP A 142 -18.94 4.53 0.06
N ILE A 143 -17.87 5.28 0.31
CA ILE A 143 -17.50 5.76 1.66
C ILE A 143 -17.60 7.28 1.67
N THR A 144 -18.45 7.81 2.57
CA THR A 144 -18.65 9.25 2.72
C THR A 144 -18.07 9.73 4.04
N SER A 145 -17.16 10.70 3.99
CA SER A 145 -16.68 11.41 5.18
C SER A 145 -17.74 12.36 5.71
N SER A 146 -17.68 12.69 7.00
CA SER A 146 -18.54 13.70 7.64
C SER A 146 -17.80 15.03 7.80
N GLY A 147 -18.56 16.11 8.03
CA GLY A 147 -18.03 17.43 8.34
C GLY A 147 -18.23 18.46 7.21
N PRO A 148 -17.72 19.70 7.39
CA PRO A 148 -17.99 20.81 6.47
C PRO A 148 -17.33 20.64 5.09
N ARG A 149 -16.39 19.72 4.95
CA ARG A 149 -15.72 19.37 3.70
C ARG A 149 -15.92 17.88 3.39
N SER A 150 -17.15 17.39 3.55
CA SER A 150 -17.47 16.00 3.28
C SER A 150 -17.20 15.63 1.82
N VAL A 151 -16.68 14.43 1.62
CA VAL A 151 -16.37 13.84 0.31
C VAL A 151 -16.91 12.42 0.27
N THR A 152 -17.43 12.00 -0.86
CA THR A 152 -17.76 10.61 -1.12
C THR A 152 -16.72 9.99 -2.03
N PHE A 153 -16.11 8.93 -1.56
CA PHE A 153 -15.21 8.08 -2.33
C PHE A 153 -16.03 6.95 -2.95
N HIS A 154 -16.12 6.95 -4.27
CA HIS A 154 -16.80 5.91 -5.01
C HIS A 154 -15.87 4.75 -5.35
N ASN A 155 -16.47 3.58 -5.61
CA ASN A 155 -15.75 2.38 -6.03
C ASN A 155 -14.64 1.94 -5.06
N VAL A 156 -14.90 2.01 -3.76
CA VAL A 156 -13.99 1.49 -2.74
C VAL A 156 -14.17 -0.02 -2.66
N ILE A 157 -13.09 -0.76 -2.87
CA ILE A 157 -13.11 -2.23 -2.85
C ILE A 157 -13.13 -2.71 -1.40
N VAL A 158 -14.08 -3.56 -1.06
CA VAL A 158 -14.11 -4.27 0.22
C VAL A 158 -13.10 -5.41 0.17
N ARG A 159 -12.19 -5.47 1.14
CA ARG A 159 -11.24 -6.56 1.30
C ARG A 159 -11.41 -7.21 2.66
N GLU A 160 -11.76 -8.49 2.64
CA GLU A 160 -11.86 -9.25 3.87
C GLU A 160 -10.49 -9.36 4.55
N ASN A 161 -10.46 -9.02 5.83
CA ASN A 161 -9.29 -9.25 6.68
C ASN A 161 -9.58 -10.40 7.64
N THR A 162 -9.00 -11.55 7.36
CA THR A 162 -9.18 -12.76 8.19
C THR A 162 -8.25 -12.82 9.40
N VAL A 163 -7.27 -11.92 9.48
CA VAL A 163 -6.17 -12.01 10.47
C VAL A 163 -6.38 -11.05 11.64
N THR A 164 -7.12 -9.97 11.45
CA THR A 164 -7.34 -8.95 12.48
C THR A 164 -8.74 -8.38 12.42
N ASP A 165 -9.27 -7.97 13.58
CA ASP A 165 -10.49 -7.15 13.69
C ASP A 165 -10.14 -5.67 13.43
N LEU A 166 -9.52 -5.38 12.29
CA LEU A 166 -9.32 -4.01 11.83
C LEU A 166 -10.60 -3.54 11.15
N ASP A 167 -11.42 -2.87 11.91
CA ASP A 167 -12.59 -2.13 11.45
C ASP A 167 -12.36 -0.63 11.69
#